data_aad2eea861db5e82fd2bbef75e313821
#
_entry.id   aad2eea861db5e82fd2bbef75e313821
#
_cell.length_a   1.000
_cell.length_b   1.000
_cell.length_c   1.000
_cell.angle_alpha   90.00
_cell.angle_beta   90.00
_cell.angle_gamma   90.00
#
_symmetry.space_group_name_H-M   'P 1'
#
loop_
_entity.id
_entity.type
_entity.pdbx_description
1 polymer ?
#
loop_
_entity_poly.entity_id
_entity_poly.type
_entity_poly.pdbx_seq_one_letter_code
_entity_poly.pdbx_strand_id
1 'polypeptide(L)'
;MKKNISLYVAILATGSTLFAAIMGASVKFLSSDLHPLVICFYRCLLGLILILPFVAKNNFQALKSNNIKLQFGRSMINVISMICWFSAIGIMHFEKATALGFTTPLFTTVLAVFVLGEIIRFHRTAALALGFIGIIVIVRPGYVPFEFGTVLMLVASLSFSFVLIFVKKLSAVDSSLTIIFYHLLFMTPVFF
;
A
#
# COMPACT_ATOMS: atom_id res chain seq x y z
N MET A 1 -8.46 -31.13 0.74
CA MET A 1 -7.57 -30.15 0.10
C MET A 1 -7.96 -28.69 0.35
N LYS A 2 -9.22 -28.25 0.13
CA LYS A 2 -9.62 -26.81 0.33
C LYS A 2 -9.36 -26.25 1.72
N LYS A 3 -9.52 -27.03 2.80
CA LYS A 3 -9.33 -26.58 4.19
C LYS A 3 -7.87 -26.21 4.51
N ASN A 4 -6.91 -26.97 3.97
CA ASN A 4 -5.47 -26.70 4.18
C ASN A 4 -4.99 -25.46 3.41
N ILE A 5 -5.55 -25.19 2.23
CA ILE A 5 -5.25 -23.99 1.45
C ILE A 5 -5.77 -22.74 2.17
N SER A 6 -6.97 -22.79 2.75
CA SER A 6 -7.53 -21.65 3.52
C SER A 6 -6.70 -21.35 4.75
N LEU A 7 -6.23 -22.38 5.50
CA LEU A 7 -5.37 -22.19 6.66
C LEU A 7 -4.00 -21.60 6.28
N TYR A 8 -3.39 -22.11 5.20
CA TYR A 8 -2.12 -21.59 4.70
C TYR A 8 -2.21 -20.12 4.28
N VAL A 9 -3.27 -19.74 3.55
CA VAL A 9 -3.54 -18.34 3.18
C VAL A 9 -3.74 -17.47 4.40
N ALA A 10 -4.48 -17.94 5.41
CA ALA A 10 -4.69 -17.21 6.65
C ALA A 10 -3.38 -16.96 7.41
N ILE A 11 -2.51 -17.98 7.53
CA ILE A 11 -1.19 -17.84 8.18
C ILE A 11 -0.32 -16.82 7.44
N LEU A 12 -0.25 -16.89 6.11
CA LEU A 12 0.51 -15.93 5.31
C LEU A 12 -0.03 -14.50 5.43
N ALA A 13 -1.36 -14.35 5.43
CA ALA A 13 -2.00 -13.05 5.60
C ALA A 13 -1.69 -12.46 6.99
N THR A 14 -1.83 -13.25 8.06
CA THR A 14 -1.51 -12.82 9.42
C THR A 14 -0.03 -12.47 9.57
N GLY A 15 0.87 -13.28 8.98
CA GLY A 15 2.30 -12.99 8.97
C GLY A 15 2.61 -11.67 8.24
N SER A 16 2.01 -11.44 7.08
CA SER A 16 2.23 -10.21 6.33
C SER A 16 1.73 -8.95 7.06
N THR A 17 0.60 -9.04 7.76
CA THR A 17 0.08 -7.92 8.57
C THR A 17 0.95 -7.65 9.80
N LEU A 18 1.51 -8.69 10.43
CA LEU A 18 2.46 -8.53 11.53
C LEU A 18 3.72 -7.79 11.07
N PHE A 19 4.33 -8.21 9.96
CA PHE A 19 5.48 -7.51 9.39
C PHE A 19 5.15 -6.07 8.97
N ALA A 20 3.96 -5.82 8.43
CA ALA A 20 3.51 -4.47 8.11
C ALA A 20 3.36 -3.59 9.36
N ALA A 21 2.85 -4.13 10.46
CA ALA A 21 2.73 -3.43 11.74
C ALA A 21 4.11 -3.10 12.34
N ILE A 22 5.05 -4.06 12.34
CA ILE A 22 6.43 -3.84 12.77
C ILE A 22 7.10 -2.75 11.92
N MET A 23 6.94 -2.83 10.60
CA MET A 23 7.45 -1.80 9.69
C MET A 23 6.87 -0.43 10.00
N GLY A 24 5.56 -0.31 10.21
CA GLY A 24 4.91 0.95 10.55
C GLY A 24 5.41 1.54 11.88
N ALA A 25 5.56 0.71 12.90
CA ALA A 25 6.13 1.12 14.19
C ALA A 25 7.60 1.57 14.05
N SER A 26 8.41 0.85 13.25
CA SER A 26 9.80 1.23 12.97
C SER A 26 9.88 2.56 12.23
N VAL A 27 9.01 2.80 11.26
CA VAL A 27 8.92 4.09 10.55
C VAL A 27 8.56 5.21 11.52
N LYS A 28 7.60 4.99 12.42
CA LYS A 28 7.22 5.99 13.44
C LYS A 28 8.41 6.31 14.35
N PHE A 29 9.15 5.31 14.79
CA PHE A 29 10.35 5.50 15.63
C PHE A 29 11.44 6.28 14.88
N LEU A 30 11.76 5.90 13.64
CA LEU A 30 12.78 6.59 12.83
C LEU A 30 12.36 8.00 12.37
N SER A 31 11.06 8.27 12.28
CA SER A 31 10.56 9.59 11.84
C SER A 31 10.82 10.72 12.85
N SER A 32 11.29 10.40 14.07
CA SER A 32 11.80 11.39 15.02
C SER A 32 13.16 11.98 14.60
N ASP A 33 14.01 11.18 13.95
CA ASP A 33 15.40 11.53 13.68
C ASP A 33 15.69 11.68 12.17
N LEU A 34 14.89 11.01 11.33
CA LEU A 34 15.11 10.95 9.89
C LEU A 34 13.94 11.55 9.09
N HIS A 35 14.30 12.28 8.03
CA HIS A 35 13.29 12.77 7.11
C HIS A 35 12.57 11.62 6.39
N PRO A 36 11.24 11.69 6.16
CA PRO A 36 10.47 10.62 5.52
C PRO A 36 11.03 10.11 4.19
N LEU A 37 11.61 10.99 3.37
CA LEU A 37 12.23 10.62 2.08
C LEU A 37 13.43 9.70 2.26
N VAL A 38 14.25 9.92 3.30
CA VAL A 38 15.41 9.07 3.62
C VAL A 38 14.95 7.65 3.99
N ILE A 39 13.89 7.57 4.79
CA ILE A 39 13.29 6.28 5.17
C ILE A 39 12.75 5.56 3.93
N CYS A 40 12.08 6.29 3.03
CA CYS A 40 11.58 5.76 1.75
C CYS A 40 12.73 5.23 0.89
N PHE A 41 13.82 5.98 0.77
CA PHE A 41 15.00 5.59 -0.02
C PHE A 41 15.60 4.27 0.48
N TYR A 42 15.98 4.21 1.76
CA TYR A 42 16.58 2.99 2.32
C TYR A 42 15.63 1.79 2.25
N ARG A 43 14.33 1.98 2.47
CA ARG A 43 13.35 0.91 2.31
C ARG A 43 13.31 0.36 0.90
N CYS A 44 13.30 1.22 -0.12
CA CYS A 44 13.29 0.79 -1.52
C CYS A 44 14.62 0.16 -1.93
N LEU A 45 15.74 0.76 -1.53
CA LEU A 45 17.09 0.26 -1.83
C LEU A 45 17.33 -1.12 -1.22
N LEU A 46 17.08 -1.29 0.07
CA LEU A 46 17.22 -2.58 0.74
C LEU A 46 16.27 -3.62 0.15
N GLY A 47 15.02 -3.23 -0.15
CA GLY A 47 14.07 -4.10 -0.83
C GLY A 47 14.57 -4.55 -2.20
N LEU A 48 15.19 -3.64 -2.98
CA LEU A 48 15.78 -3.95 -4.28
C LEU A 48 16.95 -4.94 -4.14
N ILE A 49 17.85 -4.71 -3.19
CA ILE A 49 18.98 -5.61 -2.91
C ILE A 49 18.48 -7.00 -2.52
N LEU A 50 17.46 -7.08 -1.65
CA LEU A 50 16.93 -8.35 -1.18
C LEU A 50 16.20 -9.15 -2.27
N ILE A 51 15.62 -8.50 -3.28
CA ILE A 51 14.91 -9.20 -4.36
C ILE A 51 15.84 -9.67 -5.47
N LEU A 52 17.04 -9.08 -5.64
CA LEU A 52 17.98 -9.44 -6.70
C LEU A 52 18.34 -10.94 -6.75
N PRO A 53 18.64 -11.63 -5.63
CA PRO A 53 18.96 -13.07 -5.68
C PRO A 53 17.76 -13.91 -6.18
N PHE A 54 16.52 -13.50 -5.88
CA PHE A 54 15.32 -14.18 -6.38
C PHE A 54 15.13 -13.97 -7.88
N VAL A 55 15.43 -12.76 -8.38
CA VAL A 55 15.42 -12.46 -9.81
C VAL A 55 16.49 -13.27 -10.55
N ALA A 56 17.71 -13.34 -10.01
CA ALA A 56 18.79 -14.14 -10.57
C ALA A 56 18.45 -15.63 -10.60
N LYS A 57 17.90 -16.18 -9.51
CA LYS A 57 17.49 -17.59 -9.44
C LYS A 57 16.39 -17.93 -10.46
N ASN A 58 15.56 -16.97 -10.84
CA ASN A 58 14.51 -17.15 -11.84
C ASN A 58 14.99 -16.85 -13.28
N ASN A 59 16.28 -17.03 -13.57
CA ASN A 59 16.90 -16.79 -14.87
C ASN A 59 16.52 -15.41 -15.49
N PHE A 60 16.42 -14.40 -14.66
CA PHE A 60 16.02 -13.03 -15.06
C PHE A 60 14.66 -12.92 -15.78
N GLN A 61 13.78 -13.91 -15.67
CA GLN A 61 12.44 -13.84 -16.26
C GLN A 61 11.61 -12.68 -15.66
N ALA A 62 11.93 -12.26 -14.43
CA ALA A 62 11.31 -11.10 -13.82
C ALA A 62 11.58 -9.77 -14.56
N LEU A 63 12.59 -9.72 -15.43
CA LEU A 63 12.86 -8.56 -16.30
C LEU A 63 11.93 -8.48 -17.52
N LYS A 64 11.18 -9.56 -17.81
CA LYS A 64 10.22 -9.59 -18.90
C LYS A 64 8.86 -9.14 -18.37
N SER A 65 8.55 -7.86 -18.55
CA SER A 65 7.21 -7.32 -18.27
C SER A 65 6.46 -7.07 -19.59
N ASN A 66 5.21 -7.45 -19.62
CA ASN A 66 4.33 -7.21 -20.75
C ASN A 66 3.80 -5.76 -20.80
N ASN A 67 3.89 -5.01 -19.67
CA ASN A 67 3.31 -3.69 -19.53
C ASN A 67 4.17 -2.73 -18.69
N ILE A 68 5.40 -2.42 -19.18
CA ILE A 68 6.34 -1.53 -18.48
C ILE A 68 5.73 -0.15 -18.19
N LYS A 69 4.93 0.41 -19.12
CA LYS A 69 4.26 1.71 -18.93
C LYS A 69 3.33 1.69 -17.71
N LEU A 70 2.58 0.60 -17.53
CA LEU A 70 1.67 0.44 -16.40
C LEU A 70 2.45 0.21 -15.08
N GLN A 71 3.58 -0.51 -15.13
CA GLN A 71 4.50 -0.68 -14.00
C GLN A 71 5.07 0.67 -13.54
N PHE A 72 5.51 1.51 -14.51
CA PHE A 72 6.02 2.85 -14.22
C PHE A 72 4.93 3.74 -13.63
N GLY A 73 3.76 3.85 -14.27
CA GLY A 73 2.64 4.67 -13.78
C GLY A 73 2.21 4.27 -12.36
N ARG A 74 2.09 2.96 -12.10
CA ARG A 74 1.82 2.44 -10.75
C ARG A 74 2.87 2.87 -9.73
N SER A 75 4.14 2.78 -10.11
CA SER A 75 5.24 3.14 -9.20
C SER A 75 5.25 4.63 -8.89
N MET A 76 4.97 5.49 -9.87
CA MET A 76 4.88 6.94 -9.66
C MET A 76 3.71 7.33 -8.73
N ILE A 77 2.54 6.71 -8.89
CA ILE A 77 1.43 6.93 -7.97
C ILE A 77 1.78 6.43 -6.56
N ASN A 78 2.53 5.32 -6.45
CA ASN A 78 2.95 4.82 -5.15
C ASN A 78 4.01 5.69 -4.48
N VAL A 79 4.84 6.42 -5.23
CA VAL A 79 5.73 7.46 -4.66
C VAL A 79 4.90 8.49 -3.89
N ILE A 80 3.83 9.02 -4.50
CA ILE A 80 2.94 9.98 -3.84
C ILE A 80 2.33 9.38 -2.58
N SER A 81 1.80 8.15 -2.70
CA SER A 81 1.22 7.43 -1.56
C SER A 81 2.21 7.27 -0.41
N MET A 82 3.44 6.88 -0.72
CA MET A 82 4.46 6.57 0.27
C MET A 82 4.97 7.84 0.97
N ILE A 83 5.19 8.93 0.23
CA ILE A 83 5.55 10.22 0.82
C ILE A 83 4.45 10.70 1.77
N CYS A 84 3.20 10.71 1.31
CA CYS A 84 2.07 11.14 2.14
C CYS A 84 1.89 10.26 3.38
N TRP A 85 2.01 8.94 3.24
CA TRP A 85 1.90 7.98 4.34
C TRP A 85 2.98 8.21 5.41
N PHE A 86 4.26 8.27 5.01
CA PHE A 86 5.36 8.41 5.97
C PHE A 86 5.39 9.80 6.61
N SER A 87 5.05 10.83 5.86
CA SER A 87 4.88 12.17 6.42
C SER A 87 3.73 12.23 7.43
N ALA A 88 2.60 11.60 7.13
CA ALA A 88 1.48 11.53 8.05
C ALA A 88 1.84 10.80 9.36
N ILE A 89 2.52 9.65 9.28
CA ILE A 89 2.99 8.91 10.47
C ILE A 89 3.97 9.76 11.29
N GLY A 90 4.81 10.56 10.65
CA GLY A 90 5.75 11.46 11.33
C GLY A 90 5.05 12.50 12.22
N ILE A 91 3.99 13.13 11.72
CA ILE A 91 3.33 14.29 12.36
C ILE A 91 2.10 13.96 13.19
N MET A 92 1.55 12.75 13.11
CA MET A 92 0.35 12.36 13.87
C MET A 92 0.56 11.09 14.70
N HIS A 93 -0.36 10.80 15.61
CA HIS A 93 -0.32 9.58 16.40
C HIS A 93 -0.50 8.35 15.51
N PHE A 94 0.32 7.33 15.76
CA PHE A 94 0.38 6.12 14.94
C PHE A 94 -0.96 5.38 14.89
N GLU A 95 -1.69 5.34 15.99
CA GLU A 95 -3.01 4.71 16.09
C GLU A 95 -4.02 5.38 15.14
N LYS A 96 -4.03 6.73 15.13
CA LYS A 96 -4.90 7.52 14.27
C LYS A 96 -4.52 7.35 12.80
N ALA A 97 -3.22 7.37 12.49
CA ALA A 97 -2.71 7.12 11.14
C ALA A 97 -3.12 5.74 10.64
N THR A 98 -2.92 4.69 11.46
CA THR A 98 -3.28 3.32 11.12
C THR A 98 -4.78 3.16 10.90
N ALA A 99 -5.59 3.76 11.77
CA ALA A 99 -7.04 3.73 11.65
C ALA A 99 -7.53 4.41 10.35
N LEU A 100 -6.96 5.58 10.00
CA LEU A 100 -7.23 6.24 8.73
C LEU A 100 -6.75 5.43 7.53
N GLY A 101 -5.68 4.64 7.66
CA GLY A 101 -5.22 3.72 6.62
C GLY A 101 -6.28 2.71 6.19
N PHE A 102 -7.22 2.34 7.06
CA PHE A 102 -8.37 1.49 6.71
C PHE A 102 -9.35 2.15 5.74
N THR A 103 -9.18 3.43 5.38
CA THR A 103 -9.90 4.05 4.25
C THR A 103 -9.47 3.44 2.90
N THR A 104 -8.27 2.86 2.80
CA THR A 104 -7.77 2.23 1.57
C THR A 104 -8.72 1.17 1.01
N PRO A 105 -9.21 0.18 1.76
CA PRO A 105 -10.19 -0.78 1.24
C PRO A 105 -11.48 -0.14 0.75
N LEU A 106 -11.92 0.97 1.36
CA LEU A 106 -13.10 1.71 0.93
C LEU A 106 -12.87 2.33 -0.45
N PHE A 107 -11.80 3.11 -0.61
CA PHE A 107 -11.42 3.71 -1.89
C PHE A 107 -11.16 2.63 -2.96
N THR A 108 -10.45 1.55 -2.60
CA THR A 108 -10.17 0.45 -3.54
C THR A 108 -11.47 -0.20 -4.04
N THR A 109 -12.46 -0.38 -3.17
CA THR A 109 -13.73 -0.98 -3.58
C THR A 109 -14.52 -0.06 -4.49
N VAL A 110 -14.58 1.24 -4.18
CA VAL A 110 -15.21 2.24 -5.04
C VAL A 110 -14.52 2.29 -6.41
N LEU A 111 -13.19 2.39 -6.42
CA LEU A 111 -12.40 2.40 -7.66
C LEU A 111 -12.55 1.11 -8.47
N ALA A 112 -12.68 -0.06 -7.82
CA ALA A 112 -12.89 -1.33 -8.51
C ALA A 112 -14.19 -1.35 -9.32
N VAL A 113 -15.24 -0.70 -8.85
CA VAL A 113 -16.48 -0.54 -9.62
C VAL A 113 -16.26 0.32 -10.86
N PHE A 114 -15.66 1.51 -10.68
CA PHE A 114 -15.50 2.45 -11.78
C PHE A 114 -14.43 2.00 -12.80
N VAL A 115 -13.34 1.40 -12.35
CA VAL A 115 -12.18 1.09 -13.20
C VAL A 115 -12.20 -0.35 -13.73
N LEU A 116 -12.76 -1.29 -12.95
CA LEU A 116 -12.80 -2.71 -13.30
C LEU A 116 -14.21 -3.19 -13.67
N GLY A 117 -15.23 -2.36 -13.51
CA GLY A 117 -16.62 -2.73 -13.77
C GLY A 117 -17.16 -3.80 -12.80
N GLU A 118 -16.60 -3.91 -11.59
CA GLU A 118 -17.04 -4.90 -10.61
C GLU A 118 -18.40 -4.55 -10.03
N ILE A 119 -19.25 -5.55 -9.86
CA ILE A 119 -20.54 -5.40 -9.18
C ILE A 119 -20.32 -5.56 -7.67
N ILE A 120 -20.68 -4.54 -6.90
CA ILE A 120 -20.62 -4.62 -5.44
C ILE A 120 -21.84 -5.42 -4.94
N ARG A 121 -21.60 -6.52 -4.24
CA ARG A 121 -22.66 -7.27 -3.55
C ARG A 121 -23.07 -6.57 -2.26
N PHE A 122 -24.32 -6.74 -1.84
CA PHE A 122 -24.90 -6.09 -0.65
C PHE A 122 -24.02 -6.19 0.61
N HIS A 123 -23.45 -7.37 0.90
CA HIS A 123 -22.55 -7.55 2.05
C HIS A 123 -21.32 -6.65 1.99
N ARG A 124 -20.78 -6.40 0.79
CA ARG A 124 -19.61 -5.53 0.61
C ARG A 124 -19.99 -4.05 0.78
N THR A 125 -21.19 -3.67 0.34
CA THR A 125 -21.72 -2.31 0.57
C THR A 125 -21.97 -2.05 2.05
N ALA A 126 -22.55 -3.01 2.78
CA ALA A 126 -22.76 -2.90 4.22
C ALA A 126 -21.44 -2.76 4.98
N ALA A 127 -20.43 -3.56 4.63
CA ALA A 127 -19.09 -3.46 5.22
C ALA A 127 -18.43 -2.09 4.93
N LEU A 128 -18.60 -1.54 3.72
CA LEU A 128 -18.13 -0.19 3.37
C LEU A 128 -18.81 0.89 4.23
N ALA A 129 -20.12 0.80 4.39
CA ALA A 129 -20.88 1.76 5.21
C ALA A 129 -20.41 1.73 6.67
N LEU A 130 -20.23 0.53 7.26
CA LEU A 130 -19.70 0.39 8.61
C LEU A 130 -18.27 0.93 8.74
N GLY A 131 -17.41 0.65 7.76
CA GLY A 131 -16.05 1.20 7.72
C GLY A 131 -16.05 2.72 7.63
N PHE A 132 -16.94 3.32 6.83
CA PHE A 132 -17.08 4.78 6.73
C PHE A 132 -17.56 5.41 8.03
N ILE A 133 -18.53 4.80 8.71
CA ILE A 133 -18.95 5.24 10.05
C ILE A 133 -17.79 5.19 11.03
N GLY A 134 -17.00 4.12 11.02
CA GLY A 134 -15.78 4.01 11.84
C GLY A 134 -14.79 5.15 11.62
N ILE A 135 -14.58 5.55 10.37
CA ILE A 135 -13.71 6.70 10.03
C ILE A 135 -14.27 8.01 10.61
N ILE A 136 -15.57 8.27 10.47
CA ILE A 136 -16.22 9.46 11.02
C ILE A 136 -16.02 9.51 12.54
N VAL A 137 -16.20 8.40 13.24
CA VAL A 137 -16.01 8.30 14.69
C VAL A 137 -14.55 8.61 15.08
N ILE A 138 -13.56 8.20 14.28
CA ILE A 138 -12.15 8.44 14.56
C ILE A 138 -11.75 9.89 14.22
N VAL A 139 -12.18 10.41 13.08
CA VAL A 139 -11.85 11.77 12.62
C VAL A 139 -12.56 12.83 13.47
N ARG A 140 -13.73 12.54 14.00
CA ARG A 140 -14.59 13.44 14.81
C ARG A 140 -14.68 14.84 14.19
N PRO A 141 -15.18 14.96 12.92
CA PRO A 141 -15.25 16.25 12.26
C PRO A 141 -16.09 17.23 13.09
N GLY A 142 -15.56 18.44 13.29
CA GLY A 142 -16.21 19.48 14.09
C GLY A 142 -15.84 19.51 15.58
N TYR A 143 -15.26 18.46 16.16
CA TYR A 143 -14.79 18.42 17.55
C TYR A 143 -13.28 18.56 17.71
N VAL A 144 -12.52 18.15 16.69
CA VAL A 144 -11.07 18.23 16.69
C VAL A 144 -10.64 19.03 15.47
N PRO A 145 -9.65 19.94 15.60
CA PRO A 145 -9.09 20.65 14.46
C PRO A 145 -8.65 19.66 13.36
N PHE A 146 -8.90 20.03 12.11
CA PHE A 146 -8.53 19.19 10.99
C PHE A 146 -7.01 19.19 10.82
N GLU A 147 -6.37 18.15 11.30
CA GLU A 147 -4.91 18.03 11.24
C GLU A 147 -4.44 17.77 9.81
N PHE A 148 -3.36 18.44 9.40
CA PHE A 148 -2.73 18.23 8.09
C PHE A 148 -2.35 16.75 7.85
N GLY A 149 -1.94 16.03 8.89
CA GLY A 149 -1.69 14.59 8.83
C GLY A 149 -2.89 13.75 8.38
N THR A 150 -4.12 14.17 8.73
CA THR A 150 -5.35 13.50 8.27
C THR A 150 -5.51 13.62 6.75
N VAL A 151 -5.25 14.81 6.19
CA VAL A 151 -5.29 15.02 4.73
C VAL A 151 -4.26 14.17 4.03
N LEU A 152 -3.01 14.19 4.50
CA LEU A 152 -1.93 13.36 3.95
C LEU A 152 -2.30 11.88 3.96
N MET A 153 -2.90 11.40 5.05
CA MET A 153 -3.29 10.00 5.17
C MET A 153 -4.42 9.60 4.22
N LEU A 154 -5.40 10.48 4.02
CA LEU A 154 -6.47 10.24 3.04
C LEU A 154 -5.93 10.24 1.61
N VAL A 155 -5.03 11.19 1.27
CA VAL A 155 -4.36 11.21 -0.04
C VAL A 155 -3.50 9.96 -0.24
N ALA A 156 -2.77 9.54 0.79
CA ALA A 156 -1.98 8.30 0.76
C ALA A 156 -2.88 7.08 0.49
N SER A 157 -3.99 6.96 1.21
CA SER A 157 -4.93 5.85 1.07
C SER A 157 -5.61 5.82 -0.30
N LEU A 158 -6.00 6.98 -0.82
CA LEU A 158 -6.59 7.10 -2.16
C LEU A 158 -5.56 6.71 -3.24
N SER A 159 -4.35 7.27 -3.18
CA SER A 159 -3.27 6.96 -4.12
C SER A 159 -2.91 5.48 -4.07
N PHE A 160 -2.81 4.90 -2.88
CA PHE A 160 -2.52 3.47 -2.72
C PHE A 160 -3.65 2.58 -3.27
N SER A 161 -4.89 3.04 -3.21
CA SER A 161 -6.02 2.34 -3.81
C SER A 161 -5.89 2.23 -5.33
N PHE A 162 -5.41 3.28 -6.01
CA PHE A 162 -5.07 3.19 -7.44
C PHE A 162 -3.94 2.19 -7.69
N VAL A 163 -2.91 2.18 -6.83
CA VAL A 163 -1.82 1.19 -6.91
C VAL A 163 -2.37 -0.23 -6.86
N LEU A 164 -3.30 -0.52 -5.94
CA LEU A 164 -3.92 -1.85 -5.82
C LEU A 164 -4.72 -2.24 -7.07
N ILE A 165 -5.44 -1.31 -7.68
CA ILE A 165 -6.14 -1.54 -8.96
C ILE A 165 -5.15 -1.88 -10.08
N PHE A 166 -4.04 -1.14 -10.17
CA PHE A 166 -3.01 -1.44 -11.17
C PHE A 166 -2.30 -2.77 -10.91
N VAL A 167 -2.01 -3.10 -9.64
CA VAL A 167 -1.47 -4.41 -9.27
C VAL A 167 -2.43 -5.53 -9.70
N LYS A 168 -3.73 -5.36 -9.50
CA LYS A 168 -4.73 -6.33 -9.95
C LYS A 168 -4.72 -6.53 -11.48
N LYS A 169 -4.59 -5.44 -12.26
CA LYS A 169 -4.45 -5.53 -13.71
C LYS A 169 -3.14 -6.20 -14.14
N LEU A 170 -2.03 -5.83 -13.48
CA LEU A 170 -0.71 -6.38 -13.78
C LEU A 170 -0.58 -7.86 -13.40
N SER A 171 -1.18 -8.29 -12.31
CA SER A 171 -1.13 -9.69 -11.85
C SER A 171 -1.80 -10.68 -12.81
N ALA A 172 -2.58 -10.20 -13.78
CA ALA A 172 -3.15 -11.02 -14.84
C ALA A 172 -2.13 -11.34 -15.95
N VAL A 173 -1.06 -10.56 -16.09
CA VAL A 173 -0.11 -10.64 -17.23
C VAL A 173 1.34 -10.78 -16.81
N ASP A 174 1.70 -10.28 -15.63
CA ASP A 174 3.06 -10.29 -15.08
C ASP A 174 3.13 -11.12 -13.78
N SER A 175 4.28 -11.73 -13.52
CA SER A 175 4.52 -12.45 -12.26
C SER A 175 4.61 -11.50 -11.07
N SER A 176 4.29 -11.99 -9.87
CA SER A 176 4.44 -11.19 -8.64
C SER A 176 5.88 -10.69 -8.44
N LEU A 177 6.88 -11.50 -8.82
CA LEU A 177 8.30 -11.13 -8.75
C LEU A 177 8.61 -9.96 -9.69
N THR A 178 8.09 -9.98 -10.93
CA THR A 178 8.20 -8.89 -11.91
C THR A 178 7.60 -7.60 -11.36
N ILE A 179 6.39 -7.69 -10.79
CA ILE A 179 5.67 -6.54 -10.25
C ILE A 179 6.44 -5.89 -9.10
N ILE A 180 6.99 -6.69 -8.17
CA ILE A 180 7.77 -6.18 -7.04
C ILE A 180 9.12 -5.62 -7.51
N PHE A 181 9.80 -6.29 -8.43
CA PHE A 181 11.09 -5.85 -8.95
C PHE A 181 10.99 -4.47 -9.61
N TYR A 182 10.06 -4.28 -10.56
CA TYR A 182 9.87 -2.99 -11.22
C TYR A 182 9.38 -1.89 -10.28
N HIS A 183 8.60 -2.27 -9.27
CA HIS A 183 8.19 -1.35 -8.22
C HIS A 183 9.39 -0.74 -7.49
N LEU A 184 10.29 -1.57 -7.00
CA LEU A 184 11.47 -1.13 -6.28
C LEU A 184 12.46 -0.42 -7.21
N LEU A 185 12.63 -0.92 -8.44
CA LEU A 185 13.52 -0.34 -9.44
C LEU A 185 13.14 1.10 -9.80
N PHE A 186 11.84 1.37 -10.01
CA PHE A 186 11.38 2.71 -10.38
C PHE A 186 11.27 3.67 -9.20
N MET A 187 11.02 3.15 -7.99
CA MET A 187 10.90 4.01 -6.81
C MET A 187 12.25 4.42 -6.23
N THR A 188 13.27 3.55 -6.25
CA THR A 188 14.58 3.84 -5.65
C THR A 188 15.20 5.13 -6.19
N PRO A 189 15.30 5.39 -7.51
CA PRO A 189 15.90 6.61 -8.02
C PRO A 189 15.09 7.88 -7.75
N VAL A 190 13.79 7.76 -7.48
CA VAL A 190 12.94 8.92 -7.19
C VAL A 190 13.17 9.46 -5.78
N PHE A 191 13.61 8.61 -4.86
CA PHE A 191 13.90 8.99 -3.47
C PHE A 191 15.39 9.30 -3.23
N PHE A 192 16.25 9.10 -4.23
CA PHE A 192 17.69 9.45 -4.17
C PHE A 192 17.87 10.96 -4.29
#